data_52fbffb3beb1f49dc8caa1dfa93e3a73
#
_entry.id   52fbffb3beb1f49dc8caa1dfa93e3a73
#
_cell.length_a   1.000
_cell.length_b   1.000
_cell.length_c   1.000
_cell.angle_alpha   90.00
_cell.angle_beta   90.00
_cell.angle_gamma   90.00
#
_symmetry.space_group_name_H-M   'P 1'
#
loop_
_entity.id
_entity.type
_entity.pdbx_description
1 polymer ?
#
loop_
_entity_poly.entity_id
_entity_poly.type
_entity_poly.pdbx_seq_one_letter_code
_entity_poly.pdbx_strand_id
1 'polypeptide(L)'
;MKRVIITEAELPAAGEFLVPYDAVLTPLARDEADRRGLQIREVPAGDAVRTAPADKLVAIASDHGGFALKEALKPLLAQLGLSCQDFGVYEEKPADYPDQALLVAEAVAAGRASRGIIVDGAGIGSAMAANKVPGVRAALCYDKASARNSREHNNANVLTLGGRLLAVETALEVAATWLTTAYAGGRHEKRVAKIAEIEKKYSR
;
A
#
# COMPACT_ATOMS: atom_id res chain seq x y z
N MET A 1 -15.97 -16.81 -13.97
CA MET A 1 -15.47 -15.84 -12.98
C MET A 1 -15.98 -16.24 -11.60
N LYS A 2 -15.12 -16.33 -10.57
CA LYS A 2 -15.59 -16.56 -9.19
C LYS A 2 -16.21 -15.25 -8.70
N ARG A 3 -17.47 -15.28 -8.29
CA ARG A 3 -18.14 -14.13 -7.66
C ARG A 3 -17.47 -13.84 -6.30
N VAL A 4 -17.28 -12.59 -5.99
CA VAL A 4 -16.82 -12.16 -4.67
C VAL A 4 -17.97 -12.35 -3.69
N ILE A 5 -17.74 -13.10 -2.62
CA ILE A 5 -18.72 -13.30 -1.55
C ILE A 5 -18.27 -12.44 -0.37
N ILE A 6 -19.14 -11.56 0.09
CA ILE A 6 -18.91 -10.66 1.22
C ILE A 6 -19.68 -11.16 2.43
N THR A 7 -18.96 -11.38 3.52
CA THR A 7 -19.50 -11.84 4.80
C THR A 7 -19.57 -10.67 5.79
N GLU A 8 -20.22 -10.86 6.93
CA GLU A 8 -20.32 -9.86 8.00
C GLU A 8 -18.96 -9.45 8.59
N ALA A 9 -17.95 -10.31 8.51
CA ALA A 9 -16.60 -10.04 9.00
C ALA A 9 -15.87 -8.98 8.17
N GLU A 10 -16.33 -8.75 6.93
CA GLU A 10 -15.71 -7.79 6.00
C GLU A 10 -16.40 -6.42 6.02
N LEU A 11 -17.48 -6.27 6.81
CA LEU A 11 -18.22 -5.02 6.89
C LEU A 11 -17.52 -4.01 7.81
N PRO A 12 -17.41 -2.73 7.40
CA PRO A 12 -16.91 -1.67 8.26
C PRO A 12 -17.84 -1.41 9.45
N ALA A 13 -17.32 -0.75 10.48
CA ALA A 13 -18.10 -0.44 11.68
C ALA A 13 -19.21 0.60 11.41
N ALA A 14 -19.00 1.53 10.47
CA ALA A 14 -19.95 2.58 10.08
C ALA A 14 -19.52 3.18 8.72
N GLY A 15 -20.45 3.93 8.09
CA GLY A 15 -20.18 4.72 6.88
C GLY A 15 -20.65 4.08 5.59
N GLU A 16 -20.03 4.46 4.46
CA GLU A 16 -20.31 3.91 3.14
C GLU A 16 -19.45 2.68 2.89
N PHE A 17 -20.05 1.61 2.35
CA PHE A 17 -19.38 0.38 1.97
C PHE A 17 -19.50 0.13 0.47
N LEU A 18 -18.39 0.20 -0.24
CA LEU A 18 -18.36 0.01 -1.69
C LEU A 18 -18.22 -1.48 -2.02
N VAL A 19 -19.15 -2.03 -2.79
CA VAL A 19 -19.18 -3.44 -3.20
C VAL A 19 -19.10 -3.56 -4.72
N PRO A 20 -18.38 -4.56 -5.28
CA PRO A 20 -18.37 -4.81 -6.71
C PRO A 20 -19.78 -5.14 -7.22
N TYR A 21 -20.12 -4.74 -8.45
CA TYR A 21 -21.39 -5.12 -9.10
C TYR A 21 -21.64 -6.63 -9.16
N ASP A 22 -20.59 -7.45 -9.16
CA ASP A 22 -20.65 -8.92 -9.21
C ASP A 22 -20.49 -9.59 -7.84
N ALA A 23 -20.40 -8.81 -6.76
CA ALA A 23 -20.31 -9.33 -5.41
C ALA A 23 -21.68 -9.80 -4.89
N VAL A 24 -21.63 -10.79 -4.01
CA VAL A 24 -22.80 -11.30 -3.30
C VAL A 24 -22.58 -11.12 -1.80
N LEU A 25 -23.40 -10.27 -1.18
CA LEU A 25 -23.46 -10.21 0.27
C LEU A 25 -24.22 -11.43 0.81
N THR A 26 -23.64 -12.07 1.83
CA THR A 26 -24.40 -13.11 2.55
C THR A 26 -25.62 -12.49 3.25
N PRO A 27 -26.67 -13.27 3.53
CA PRO A 27 -27.82 -12.77 4.29
C PRO A 27 -27.40 -12.11 5.61
N LEU A 28 -26.48 -12.75 6.34
CA LEU A 28 -25.97 -12.24 7.60
C LEU A 28 -25.19 -10.91 7.43
N ALA A 29 -24.44 -10.75 6.33
CA ALA A 29 -23.78 -9.50 6.02
C ALA A 29 -24.77 -8.36 5.72
N ARG A 30 -25.90 -8.65 5.06
CA ARG A 30 -26.96 -7.67 4.82
C ARG A 30 -27.60 -7.20 6.13
N ASP A 31 -28.02 -8.16 6.96
CA ASP A 31 -28.64 -7.88 8.26
C ASP A 31 -27.70 -7.06 9.16
N GLU A 32 -26.41 -7.39 9.13
CA GLU A 32 -25.40 -6.68 9.90
C GLU A 32 -25.12 -5.28 9.34
N ALA A 33 -25.12 -5.11 8.02
CA ALA A 33 -24.99 -3.80 7.38
C ALA A 33 -26.16 -2.88 7.76
N ASP A 34 -27.38 -3.39 7.71
CA ASP A 34 -28.58 -2.64 8.12
C ASP A 34 -28.53 -2.28 9.60
N ARG A 35 -28.10 -3.21 10.46
CA ARG A 35 -27.96 -2.97 11.91
C ARG A 35 -26.93 -1.88 12.22
N ARG A 36 -25.83 -1.80 11.43
CA ARG A 36 -24.78 -0.78 11.56
C ARG A 36 -25.13 0.53 10.84
N GLY A 37 -26.23 0.58 10.10
CA GLY A 37 -26.62 1.74 9.29
C GLY A 37 -25.65 2.03 8.15
N LEU A 38 -25.05 0.99 7.55
CA LEU A 38 -24.09 1.13 6.46
C LEU A 38 -24.82 1.47 5.16
N GLN A 39 -24.26 2.43 4.41
CA GLN A 39 -24.71 2.72 3.06
C GLN A 39 -23.93 1.84 2.07
N ILE A 40 -24.58 0.80 1.54
CA ILE A 40 -23.98 -0.07 0.53
C ILE A 40 -24.13 0.61 -0.83
N ARG A 41 -23.00 0.80 -1.52
CA ARG A 41 -22.94 1.35 -2.87
C ARG A 41 -22.22 0.39 -3.79
N GLU A 42 -22.91 -0.02 -4.85
CA GLU A 42 -22.32 -0.86 -5.88
C GLU A 42 -21.43 -0.05 -6.83
N VAL A 43 -20.24 -0.58 -7.13
CA VAL A 43 -19.22 0.06 -7.97
C VAL A 43 -18.56 -0.98 -8.89
N PRO A 44 -17.87 -0.56 -9.98
CA PRO A 44 -17.05 -1.46 -10.78
C PRO A 44 -16.05 -2.23 -9.93
N ALA A 45 -15.71 -3.47 -10.31
CA ALA A 45 -14.82 -4.34 -9.53
C ALA A 45 -13.45 -3.71 -9.19
N GLY A 46 -12.95 -2.78 -10.01
CA GLY A 46 -11.72 -2.01 -9.73
C GLY A 46 -11.88 -0.93 -8.67
N ASP A 47 -13.10 -0.49 -8.39
CA ASP A 47 -13.42 0.58 -7.44
C ASP A 47 -13.95 0.03 -6.10
N ALA A 48 -14.22 -1.26 -6.04
CA ALA A 48 -14.77 -1.92 -4.87
C ALA A 48 -13.67 -2.44 -3.93
N VAL A 49 -13.99 -2.40 -2.66
CA VAL A 49 -13.21 -2.86 -1.50
C VAL A 49 -12.35 -1.77 -0.87
N ARG A 50 -13.00 -0.94 -0.06
CA ARG A 50 -12.32 -0.21 1.02
C ARG A 50 -12.94 -0.65 2.35
N THR A 51 -12.42 -1.74 2.93
CA THR A 51 -12.82 -2.24 4.26
C THR A 51 -12.04 -1.59 5.40
N ALA A 52 -11.01 -0.80 5.08
CA ALA A 52 -10.27 -0.01 6.07
C ALA A 52 -10.30 1.48 5.71
N PRO A 53 -10.28 2.40 6.69
CA PRO A 53 -10.01 3.79 6.44
C PRO A 53 -8.72 3.94 5.62
N ALA A 54 -8.71 4.80 4.60
CA ALA A 54 -7.56 4.95 3.72
C ALA A 54 -6.28 5.31 4.47
N ASP A 55 -6.40 5.96 5.61
CA ASP A 55 -5.29 6.32 6.50
C ASP A 55 -4.60 5.10 7.14
N LYS A 56 -5.28 3.96 7.22
CA LYS A 56 -4.77 2.70 7.77
C LYS A 56 -4.48 1.62 6.72
N LEU A 57 -4.79 1.87 5.45
CA LEU A 57 -4.57 0.90 4.39
C LEU A 57 -3.18 1.05 3.79
N VAL A 58 -2.45 -0.07 3.74
CA VAL A 58 -1.14 -0.20 3.07
C VAL A 58 -1.30 -1.06 1.82
N ALA A 59 -0.94 -0.51 0.66
CA ALA A 59 -0.82 -1.28 -0.57
C ALA A 59 0.52 -2.03 -0.56
N ILE A 60 0.52 -3.34 -0.83
CA ILE A 60 1.74 -4.12 -0.88
C ILE A 60 1.82 -4.96 -2.16
N ALA A 61 2.99 -5.05 -2.75
CA ALA A 61 3.28 -5.95 -3.86
C ALA A 61 4.74 -6.42 -3.85
N SER A 62 5.01 -7.47 -4.59
CA SER A 62 6.38 -7.92 -4.85
C SER A 62 6.51 -8.55 -6.24
N ASP A 63 7.73 -8.61 -6.75
CA ASP A 63 8.09 -9.62 -7.76
C ASP A 63 8.37 -10.97 -7.08
N HIS A 64 8.81 -11.95 -7.89
CA HIS A 64 9.17 -13.28 -7.38
C HIS A 64 10.36 -13.25 -6.40
N GLY A 65 11.30 -12.30 -6.58
CA GLY A 65 12.48 -12.16 -5.70
C GLY A 65 12.14 -11.54 -4.33
N GLY A 66 11.01 -10.86 -4.24
CA GLY A 66 10.51 -10.22 -3.01
C GLY A 66 9.38 -10.98 -2.34
N PHE A 67 8.87 -12.07 -2.94
CA PHE A 67 7.65 -12.74 -2.49
C PHE A 67 7.72 -13.19 -1.01
N ALA A 68 8.75 -13.91 -0.62
CA ALA A 68 8.90 -14.41 0.75
C ALA A 68 8.92 -13.26 1.79
N LEU A 69 9.64 -12.18 1.48
CA LEU A 69 9.68 -11.01 2.37
C LEU A 69 8.33 -10.27 2.41
N LYS A 70 7.63 -10.15 1.29
CA LYS A 70 6.27 -9.59 1.25
C LYS A 70 5.33 -10.37 2.18
N GLU A 71 5.37 -11.69 2.12
CA GLU A 71 4.54 -12.53 3.01
C GLU A 71 4.91 -12.34 4.49
N ALA A 72 6.20 -12.19 4.80
CA ALA A 72 6.66 -11.92 6.17
C ALA A 72 6.24 -10.53 6.69
N LEU A 73 6.01 -9.55 5.83
CA LEU A 73 5.57 -8.20 6.19
C LEU A 73 4.07 -8.14 6.58
N LYS A 74 3.22 -9.01 6.05
CA LYS A 74 1.77 -8.99 6.33
C LYS A 74 1.43 -9.13 7.82
N PRO A 75 2.02 -10.06 8.59
CA PRO A 75 1.80 -10.14 10.03
C PRO A 75 2.24 -8.88 10.77
N LEU A 76 3.34 -8.24 10.36
CA LEU A 76 3.80 -6.98 10.94
C LEU A 76 2.77 -5.86 10.74
N LEU A 77 2.19 -5.74 9.53
CA LEU A 77 1.13 -4.76 9.26
C LEU A 77 -0.06 -4.95 10.21
N ALA A 78 -0.51 -6.19 10.38
CA ALA A 78 -1.59 -6.53 11.29
C ALA A 78 -1.25 -6.18 12.76
N GLN A 79 -0.03 -6.47 13.22
CA GLN A 79 0.45 -6.11 14.57
C GLN A 79 0.46 -4.59 14.79
N LEU A 80 0.73 -3.81 13.74
CA LEU A 80 0.70 -2.33 13.79
C LEU A 80 -0.73 -1.75 13.64
N GLY A 81 -1.76 -2.60 13.56
CA GLY A 81 -3.15 -2.17 13.38
C GLY A 81 -3.43 -1.60 12.00
N LEU A 82 -2.61 -1.97 11.00
CA LEU A 82 -2.75 -1.55 9.60
C LEU A 82 -3.42 -2.66 8.80
N SER A 83 -4.30 -2.26 7.88
CA SER A 83 -4.88 -3.16 6.89
C SER A 83 -3.97 -3.23 5.67
N CYS A 84 -4.00 -4.37 4.96
CA CYS A 84 -3.14 -4.63 3.82
C CYS A 84 -3.99 -4.96 2.59
N GLN A 85 -3.71 -4.28 1.48
CA GLN A 85 -4.17 -4.68 0.15
C GLN A 85 -2.99 -5.24 -0.63
N ASP A 86 -3.01 -6.55 -0.88
CA ASP A 86 -1.98 -7.25 -1.64
C ASP A 86 -2.31 -7.24 -3.12
N PHE A 87 -1.41 -6.67 -3.93
CA PHE A 87 -1.50 -6.60 -5.39
C PHE A 87 -0.69 -7.71 -6.11
N GLY A 88 -0.09 -8.65 -5.37
CA GLY A 88 0.69 -9.77 -5.92
C GLY A 88 2.21 -9.54 -5.77
N VAL A 89 3.06 -10.42 -6.29
CA VAL A 89 2.65 -11.74 -6.80
C VAL A 89 2.15 -12.63 -5.67
N TYR A 90 1.38 -13.67 -6.02
CA TYR A 90 0.81 -14.62 -5.04
C TYR A 90 1.55 -15.96 -5.02
N GLU A 91 2.60 -16.09 -5.80
CA GLU A 91 3.47 -17.26 -5.92
C GLU A 91 4.86 -16.86 -6.45
N GLU A 92 5.85 -17.70 -6.25
CA GLU A 92 7.23 -17.45 -6.71
C GLU A 92 7.42 -17.75 -8.21
N LYS A 93 6.57 -17.18 -9.07
CA LYS A 93 6.75 -17.23 -10.52
C LYS A 93 7.39 -15.95 -11.03
N PRO A 94 8.19 -16.02 -12.09
CA PRO A 94 8.79 -14.85 -12.71
C PRO A 94 7.74 -13.76 -12.98
N ALA A 95 8.02 -12.56 -12.50
CA ALA A 95 7.18 -11.39 -12.71
C ALA A 95 8.08 -10.15 -12.82
N ASP A 96 7.64 -9.18 -13.61
CA ASP A 96 8.36 -7.96 -13.82
C ASP A 96 8.07 -6.98 -12.69
N TYR A 97 9.10 -6.59 -11.96
CA TYR A 97 8.98 -5.66 -10.81
C TYR A 97 8.33 -4.31 -11.17
N PRO A 98 8.51 -3.73 -12.39
CA PRO A 98 7.88 -2.45 -12.70
C PRO A 98 6.36 -2.51 -12.69
N ASP A 99 5.77 -3.62 -13.15
CA ASP A 99 4.31 -3.81 -13.17
C ASP A 99 3.76 -3.84 -11.73
N GLN A 100 4.45 -4.56 -10.85
CA GLN A 100 4.08 -4.65 -9.44
C GLN A 100 4.24 -3.28 -8.74
N ALA A 101 5.31 -2.56 -9.07
CA ALA A 101 5.56 -1.22 -8.54
C ALA A 101 4.49 -0.22 -8.99
N LEU A 102 4.02 -0.31 -10.25
CA LEU A 102 2.97 0.54 -10.79
C LEU A 102 1.66 0.37 -10.03
N LEU A 103 1.22 -0.86 -9.78
CA LEU A 103 -0.03 -1.15 -9.05
C LEU A 103 -0.07 -0.48 -7.67
N VAL A 104 1.02 -0.60 -6.91
CA VAL A 104 1.14 0.04 -5.58
C VAL A 104 1.22 1.56 -5.70
N ALA A 105 2.02 2.06 -6.64
CA ALA A 105 2.21 3.49 -6.85
C ALA A 105 0.89 4.19 -7.21
N GLU A 106 0.10 3.60 -8.12
CA GLU A 106 -1.23 4.10 -8.50
C GLU A 106 -2.23 4.05 -7.35
N ALA A 107 -2.20 3.01 -6.51
CA ALA A 107 -3.06 2.91 -5.34
C ALA A 107 -2.78 4.05 -4.34
N VAL A 108 -1.49 4.36 -4.13
CA VAL A 108 -1.06 5.46 -3.25
C VAL A 108 -1.35 6.83 -3.88
N ALA A 109 -1.03 7.04 -5.15
CA ALA A 109 -1.26 8.30 -5.86
C ALA A 109 -2.75 8.66 -5.91
N ALA A 110 -3.62 7.67 -6.12
CA ALA A 110 -5.07 7.84 -6.12
C ALA A 110 -5.68 7.98 -4.71
N GLY A 111 -4.87 7.92 -3.64
CA GLY A 111 -5.36 7.98 -2.25
C GLY A 111 -6.16 6.75 -1.81
N ARG A 112 -6.13 5.65 -2.58
CA ARG A 112 -6.75 4.38 -2.19
C ARG A 112 -6.03 3.70 -1.04
N ALA A 113 -4.72 3.94 -0.93
CA ALA A 113 -3.90 3.51 0.20
C ALA A 113 -3.10 4.71 0.74
N SER A 114 -2.90 4.78 2.04
CA SER A 114 -2.12 5.85 2.66
C SER A 114 -0.62 5.66 2.48
N ARG A 115 -0.19 4.42 2.28
CA ARG A 115 1.21 3.99 2.16
C ARG A 115 1.32 2.84 1.18
N GLY A 116 2.50 2.71 0.57
CA GLY A 116 2.85 1.58 -0.27
C GLY A 116 4.11 0.87 0.22
N ILE A 117 4.18 -0.44 0.03
CA ILE A 117 5.41 -1.23 0.20
C ILE A 117 5.59 -2.09 -1.04
N ILE A 118 6.78 -2.03 -1.63
CA ILE A 118 7.13 -2.85 -2.79
C ILE A 118 8.41 -3.61 -2.47
N VAL A 119 8.41 -4.90 -2.76
CA VAL A 119 9.58 -5.75 -2.52
C VAL A 119 10.00 -6.40 -3.84
N ASP A 120 11.20 -6.11 -4.30
CA ASP A 120 11.83 -6.84 -5.40
C ASP A 120 13.16 -7.44 -4.93
N GLY A 121 13.96 -8.01 -5.83
CA GLY A 121 15.23 -8.61 -5.46
C GLY A 121 16.18 -7.64 -4.74
N ALA A 122 16.23 -6.36 -5.15
CA ALA A 122 17.11 -5.33 -4.61
C ALA A 122 16.37 -4.09 -4.08
N GLY A 123 15.11 -3.88 -4.45
CA GLY A 123 14.33 -2.67 -4.12
C GLY A 123 14.65 -1.47 -5.01
N ILE A 124 15.71 -1.54 -5.81
CA ILE A 124 16.22 -0.41 -6.61
C ILE A 124 15.29 -0.11 -7.78
N GLY A 125 15.00 -1.12 -8.58
CA GLY A 125 14.17 -0.96 -9.78
C GLY A 125 12.75 -0.55 -9.46
N SER A 126 12.18 -1.14 -8.42
CA SER A 126 10.84 -0.77 -7.91
C SER A 126 10.79 0.68 -7.43
N ALA A 127 11.84 1.19 -6.77
CA ALA A 127 11.91 2.60 -6.39
C ALA A 127 11.93 3.52 -7.61
N MET A 128 12.71 3.16 -8.64
CA MET A 128 12.76 3.92 -9.89
C MET A 128 11.42 3.93 -10.61
N ALA A 129 10.76 2.78 -10.71
CA ALA A 129 9.46 2.65 -11.37
C ALA A 129 8.37 3.43 -10.63
N ALA A 130 8.24 3.22 -9.33
CA ALA A 130 7.23 3.89 -8.50
C ALA A 130 7.34 5.41 -8.54
N ASN A 131 8.57 5.96 -8.56
CA ASN A 131 8.81 7.40 -8.67
C ASN A 131 8.48 7.99 -10.07
N LYS A 132 8.03 7.19 -11.03
CA LYS A 132 7.50 7.69 -12.30
C LYS A 132 6.01 8.07 -12.22
N VAL A 133 5.33 7.64 -11.15
CA VAL A 133 3.91 7.95 -10.93
C VAL A 133 3.80 9.27 -10.16
N PRO A 134 3.10 10.27 -10.71
CA PRO A 134 2.91 11.56 -10.05
C PRO A 134 2.32 11.42 -8.63
N GLY A 135 2.85 12.20 -7.68
CA GLY A 135 2.46 12.15 -6.27
C GLY A 135 3.15 11.06 -5.45
N VAL A 136 3.92 10.17 -6.08
CA VAL A 136 4.69 9.14 -5.39
C VAL A 136 6.09 9.63 -5.02
N ARG A 137 6.47 9.37 -3.80
CA ARG A 137 7.83 9.55 -3.27
C ARG A 137 8.30 8.23 -2.70
N ALA A 138 8.80 7.36 -3.57
CA ALA A 138 9.31 6.04 -3.21
C ALA A 138 10.75 6.17 -2.68
N ALA A 139 10.99 5.57 -1.53
CA ALA A 139 12.29 5.50 -0.89
C ALA A 139 12.76 4.06 -0.75
N LEU A 140 13.93 3.78 -1.30
CA LEU A 140 14.66 2.54 -1.03
C LEU A 140 15.36 2.66 0.32
N CYS A 141 15.09 1.73 1.24
CA CYS A 141 15.69 1.75 2.56
C CYS A 141 16.31 0.39 2.90
N TYR A 142 17.56 0.40 3.34
CA TYR A 142 18.28 -0.79 3.79
C TYR A 142 18.54 -0.81 5.30
N ASP A 143 18.20 0.27 6.00
CA ASP A 143 18.38 0.41 7.45
C ASP A 143 17.30 1.33 8.07
N LYS A 144 17.23 1.33 9.40
CA LYS A 144 16.28 2.16 10.14
C LYS A 144 16.55 3.65 10.01
N ALA A 145 17.79 4.07 9.78
CA ALA A 145 18.14 5.48 9.66
C ALA A 145 17.62 6.05 8.35
N SER A 146 17.83 5.33 7.22
CA SER A 146 17.27 5.70 5.91
C SER A 146 15.73 5.66 5.92
N ALA A 147 15.13 4.66 6.55
CA ALA A 147 13.68 4.54 6.70
C ALA A 147 13.11 5.75 7.45
N ARG A 148 13.65 6.08 8.62
CA ARG A 148 13.23 7.25 9.40
C ARG A 148 13.41 8.54 8.62
N ASN A 149 14.60 8.77 8.04
CA ASN A 149 14.93 9.98 7.30
C ASN A 149 13.98 10.19 6.12
N SER A 150 13.68 9.14 5.35
CA SER A 150 12.77 9.22 4.19
C SER A 150 11.36 9.68 4.58
N ARG A 151 10.91 9.31 5.78
CA ARG A 151 9.63 9.75 6.33
C ARG A 151 9.71 11.16 6.90
N GLU A 152 10.60 11.38 7.85
CA GLU A 152 10.72 12.67 8.57
C GLU A 152 11.00 13.82 7.62
N HIS A 153 11.92 13.65 6.67
CA HIS A 153 12.42 14.74 5.85
C HIS A 153 11.79 14.82 4.47
N ASN A 154 11.42 13.69 3.88
CA ASN A 154 10.96 13.63 2.49
C ASN A 154 9.48 13.26 2.33
N ASN A 155 8.82 12.96 3.44
CA ASN A 155 7.43 12.49 3.42
C ASN A 155 7.21 11.35 2.39
N ALA A 156 8.16 10.39 2.35
CA ALA A 156 8.05 9.24 1.45
C ALA A 156 6.75 8.48 1.72
N ASN A 157 5.99 8.17 0.69
CA ASN A 157 4.70 7.48 0.80
C ASN A 157 4.74 6.06 0.24
N VAL A 158 5.85 5.67 -0.39
CA VAL A 158 6.14 4.30 -0.80
C VAL A 158 7.51 3.90 -0.28
N LEU A 159 7.59 2.71 0.34
CA LEU A 159 8.82 2.05 0.77
C LEU A 159 9.18 0.97 -0.25
N THR A 160 10.45 0.90 -0.66
CA THR A 160 10.94 -0.25 -1.42
C THR A 160 12.02 -0.99 -0.66
N LEU A 161 12.00 -2.33 -0.73
CA LEU A 161 12.89 -3.23 -0.01
C LEU A 161 13.49 -4.27 -0.94
N GLY A 162 14.72 -4.67 -0.65
CA GLY A 162 15.42 -5.72 -1.37
C GLY A 162 15.29 -7.08 -0.71
N GLY A 163 14.41 -7.95 -1.21
CA GLY A 163 14.12 -9.26 -0.65
C GLY A 163 15.29 -10.25 -0.71
N ARG A 164 16.28 -10.00 -1.57
CA ARG A 164 17.50 -10.81 -1.67
C ARG A 164 18.72 -10.16 -1.00
N LEU A 165 18.61 -8.90 -0.59
CA LEU A 165 19.73 -8.14 -0.02
C LEU A 165 19.58 -7.90 1.48
N LEU A 166 18.35 -7.96 2.00
CA LEU A 166 18.08 -7.77 3.42
C LEU A 166 17.74 -9.09 4.09
N ALA A 167 18.27 -9.32 5.29
CA ALA A 167 17.73 -10.31 6.19
C ALA A 167 16.28 -9.95 6.55
N VAL A 168 15.43 -10.95 6.73
CA VAL A 168 14.00 -10.74 7.01
C VAL A 168 13.81 -9.87 8.26
N GLU A 169 14.55 -10.14 9.33
CA GLU A 169 14.47 -9.41 10.59
C GLU A 169 14.81 -7.93 10.40
N THR A 170 15.87 -7.64 9.64
CA THR A 170 16.26 -6.26 9.32
C THR A 170 15.17 -5.58 8.50
N ALA A 171 14.63 -6.24 7.50
CA ALA A 171 13.56 -5.69 6.67
C ALA A 171 12.28 -5.39 7.47
N LEU A 172 11.92 -6.25 8.42
CA LEU A 172 10.79 -6.01 9.33
C LEU A 172 11.05 -4.80 10.24
N GLU A 173 12.26 -4.64 10.78
CA GLU A 173 12.62 -3.46 11.58
C GLU A 173 12.61 -2.16 10.74
N VAL A 174 13.09 -2.21 9.51
CA VAL A 174 13.05 -1.08 8.55
C VAL A 174 11.61 -0.69 8.25
N ALA A 175 10.77 -1.67 7.93
CA ALA A 175 9.36 -1.45 7.62
C ALA A 175 8.59 -0.91 8.84
N ALA A 176 8.78 -1.48 10.03
CA ALA A 176 8.17 -0.99 11.26
C ALA A 176 8.58 0.46 11.54
N THR A 177 9.88 0.78 11.45
CA THR A 177 10.38 2.14 11.62
C THR A 177 9.73 3.09 10.61
N TRP A 178 9.68 2.71 9.33
CA TRP A 178 9.11 3.52 8.27
C TRP A 178 7.62 3.77 8.47
N LEU A 179 6.84 2.75 8.81
CA LEU A 179 5.40 2.82 8.99
C LEU A 179 5.00 3.68 10.22
N THR A 180 5.80 3.66 11.27
CA THR A 180 5.52 4.38 12.52
C THR A 180 6.11 5.79 12.58
N THR A 181 6.99 6.15 11.63
CA THR A 181 7.61 7.48 11.59
C THR A 181 6.69 8.50 10.91
N ALA A 182 6.38 9.58 11.61
CA ALA A 182 5.61 10.71 11.09
C ALA A 182 6.49 11.63 10.21
N TYR A 183 5.85 12.42 9.35
CA TYR A 183 6.52 13.51 8.64
C TYR A 183 6.76 14.67 9.59
N ALA A 184 7.99 15.17 9.63
CA ALA A 184 8.37 16.25 10.54
C ALA A 184 7.88 17.64 10.08
N GLY A 185 7.55 17.81 8.80
CA GLY A 185 7.07 19.10 8.28
C GLY A 185 8.10 20.24 8.38
N GLY A 186 7.63 21.44 8.63
CA GLY A 186 8.43 22.63 8.91
C GLY A 186 9.46 22.93 7.81
N ARG A 187 10.76 22.98 8.19
CA ARG A 187 11.84 23.27 7.22
C ARG A 187 11.93 22.31 6.02
N HIS A 188 11.34 21.12 6.15
CA HIS A 188 11.36 20.10 5.10
C HIS A 188 10.30 20.34 4.03
N GLU A 189 9.20 21.03 4.35
CA GLU A 189 8.07 21.30 3.44
C GLU A 189 8.51 21.95 2.14
N LYS A 190 9.35 23.00 2.23
CA LYS A 190 9.89 23.69 1.04
C LYS A 190 10.67 22.77 0.11
N ARG A 191 11.35 21.74 0.65
CA ARG A 191 12.14 20.80 -0.14
C ARG A 191 11.24 19.77 -0.80
N VAL A 192 10.25 19.26 -0.07
CA VAL A 192 9.22 18.34 -0.62
C VAL A 192 8.41 19.04 -1.69
N ALA A 193 8.03 20.32 -1.50
CA ALA A 193 7.33 21.12 -2.50
C ALA A 193 8.13 21.24 -3.80
N LYS A 194 9.46 21.44 -3.71
CA LYS A 194 10.32 21.49 -4.91
C LYS A 194 10.36 20.17 -5.68
N ILE A 195 10.24 19.02 -5.01
CA ILE A 195 10.12 17.72 -5.69
C ILE A 195 8.82 17.70 -6.50
N ALA A 196 7.70 18.16 -5.91
CA ALA A 196 6.42 18.25 -6.61
C ALA A 196 6.44 19.27 -7.77
N GLU A 197 7.18 20.39 -7.64
CA GLU A 197 7.37 21.36 -8.74
C GLU A 197 8.14 20.73 -9.92
N ILE A 198 9.19 19.95 -9.65
CA ILE A 198 9.94 19.21 -10.68
C ILE A 198 9.00 18.23 -11.38
N GLU A 199 8.24 17.45 -10.64
CA GLU A 199 7.27 16.52 -11.18
C GLU A 199 6.29 17.24 -12.12
N LYS A 200 5.63 18.30 -11.63
CA LYS A 200 4.68 19.10 -12.43
C LYS A 200 5.31 19.67 -13.71
N LYS A 201 6.59 20.04 -13.68
CA LYS A 201 7.30 20.58 -14.83
C LYS A 201 7.50 19.56 -15.94
N TYR A 202 7.66 18.27 -15.59
CA TYR A 202 7.99 17.20 -16.53
C TYR A 202 6.85 16.20 -16.75
N SER A 203 5.77 16.28 -15.99
CA SER A 203 4.52 15.57 -16.29
C SER A 203 3.80 16.28 -17.44
N ARG A 204 3.51 15.55 -18.51
CA ARG A 204 2.76 16.02 -19.67
C ARG A 204 1.28 15.78 -19.49
#